data_db4e009cfed0d28ff6bb796eb030f70c
#
_entry.id   db4e009cfed0d28ff6bb796eb030f70c
#
_cell.length_a   1.000
_cell.length_b   1.000
_cell.length_c   1.000
_cell.angle_alpha   90.00
_cell.angle_beta   90.00
_cell.angle_gamma   90.00
#
_symmetry.space_group_name_H-M   'P 1'
#
loop_
_entity.id
_entity.type
_entity.pdbx_description
1 polymer ?
#
loop_
_entity_poly.entity_id
_entity_poly.type
_entity_poly.pdbx_seq_one_letter_code
_entity_poly.pdbx_strand_id
1 'polypeptide(L)'
;MAFHPIRFPLDVALGAHGGPGRLTDIVTLSSGAEERNSRWANSRRSYNAGYGVKSRADMQAVLAFFEERRGRFHSFLWRDGLDYSSNGTPAPTPLDQPLGTGDGATTVFQLAKQY
;
A
#
# COMPACT_ATOMS: atom_id res chain seq x y z
N MET A 1 3.83 18.74 1.51
CA MET A 1 3.55 17.36 1.06
C MET A 1 2.35 17.38 0.12
N ALA A 2 2.46 16.72 -1.00
CA ALA A 2 1.36 16.55 -1.93
C ALA A 2 1.25 15.08 -2.36
N PHE A 3 0.05 14.65 -2.76
CA PHE A 3 -0.16 13.38 -3.41
C PHE A 3 0.04 13.54 -4.92
N HIS A 4 0.95 12.78 -5.49
CA HIS A 4 1.17 12.72 -6.93
C HIS A 4 0.51 11.46 -7.49
N PRO A 5 -0.53 11.58 -8.34
CA PRO A 5 -1.24 10.43 -8.88
C PRO A 5 -0.42 9.72 -9.98
N ILE A 6 0.84 9.51 -9.73
CA ILE A 6 1.79 8.83 -10.61
C ILE A 6 2.20 7.54 -9.93
N ARG A 7 2.21 6.46 -10.70
CA ARG A 7 2.52 5.12 -10.22
C ARG A 7 4.02 4.88 -10.23
N PHE A 8 4.53 4.25 -9.18
CA PHE A 8 5.88 3.70 -9.14
C PHE A 8 6.08 2.71 -10.31
N PRO A 9 7.28 2.64 -10.92
CA PRO A 9 7.53 1.75 -12.06
C PRO A 9 7.02 0.33 -11.82
N LEU A 10 6.09 -0.13 -12.67
CA LEU A 10 5.35 -1.36 -12.45
C LEU A 10 6.25 -2.60 -12.47
N ASP A 11 7.19 -2.65 -13.40
CA ASP A 11 8.11 -3.79 -13.55
C ASP A 11 8.96 -3.99 -12.29
N VAL A 12 9.38 -2.89 -11.66
CA VAL A 12 10.12 -2.93 -10.40
C VAL A 12 9.20 -3.28 -9.24
N ALA A 13 7.99 -2.72 -9.20
CA ALA A 13 7.01 -2.99 -8.16
C ALA A 13 6.59 -4.46 -8.11
N LEU A 14 6.42 -5.11 -9.26
CA LEU A 14 6.05 -6.53 -9.34
C LEU A 14 7.14 -7.48 -8.83
N GLY A 15 8.41 -7.07 -8.84
CA GLY A 15 9.52 -7.81 -8.28
C GLY A 15 9.82 -7.50 -6.81
N ALA A 16 9.07 -6.60 -6.18
CA ALA A 16 9.31 -6.19 -4.81
C ALA A 16 8.95 -7.29 -3.80
N HIS A 17 9.72 -7.34 -2.72
CA HIS A 17 9.49 -8.24 -1.59
C HIS A 17 9.02 -7.45 -0.38
N GLY A 18 8.06 -7.99 0.36
CA GLY A 18 7.55 -7.36 1.56
C GLY A 18 6.18 -7.90 1.96
N GLY A 19 5.51 -7.18 2.83
CA GLY A 19 4.20 -7.57 3.31
C GLY A 19 3.67 -6.68 4.43
N PRO A 20 2.58 -7.11 5.06
CA PRO A 20 1.95 -6.37 6.13
C PRO A 20 2.75 -6.43 7.43
N GLY A 21 2.75 -5.33 8.16
CA GLY A 21 3.28 -5.22 9.50
C GLY A 21 2.23 -4.66 10.47
N ARG A 22 2.35 -5.02 11.73
CA ARG A 22 1.55 -4.47 12.81
C ARG A 22 2.43 -4.04 13.96
N LEU A 23 2.01 -3.02 14.69
CA LEU A 23 2.67 -2.58 15.89
C LEU A 23 1.82 -2.97 17.09
N THR A 24 2.36 -3.84 17.95
CA THR A 24 1.72 -4.30 19.16
C THR A 24 2.68 -4.08 20.35
N ASP A 25 2.20 -3.40 21.36
CA ASP A 25 2.92 -3.31 22.63
C ASP A 25 2.60 -4.52 23.48
N ILE A 26 3.62 -5.13 24.05
CA ILE A 26 3.49 -6.25 24.96
C ILE A 26 4.08 -5.83 26.30
N VAL A 27 3.27 -5.86 27.34
CA VAL A 27 3.68 -5.58 28.72
C VAL A 27 3.58 -6.85 29.51
N THR A 28 4.68 -7.30 30.06
CA THR A 28 4.71 -8.45 30.97
C THR A 28 4.59 -7.96 32.41
N LEU A 29 3.56 -8.43 33.11
CA LEU A 29 3.32 -8.12 34.51
C LEU A 29 4.25 -8.97 35.40
N SER A 30 4.43 -8.52 36.64
CA SER A 30 5.25 -9.26 37.64
C SER A 30 4.71 -10.65 37.96
N SER A 31 3.41 -10.90 37.73
CA SER A 31 2.76 -12.21 37.85
C SER A 31 3.11 -13.18 36.71
N GLY A 32 3.81 -12.72 35.66
CA GLY A 32 4.04 -13.49 34.41
C GLY A 32 2.94 -13.38 33.38
N ALA A 33 1.82 -12.71 33.67
CA ALA A 33 0.79 -12.42 32.70
C ALA A 33 1.21 -11.36 31.69
N GLU A 34 0.74 -11.46 30.45
CA GLU A 34 1.01 -10.50 29.40
C GLU A 34 -0.25 -9.73 29.03
N GLU A 35 -0.09 -8.41 28.90
CA GLU A 35 -1.08 -7.52 28.30
C GLU A 35 -0.59 -7.08 26.92
N ARG A 36 -1.47 -7.14 25.93
CA ARG A 36 -1.15 -6.81 24.53
C ARG A 36 -2.05 -5.70 24.04
N ASN A 37 -1.45 -4.66 23.49
CA ASN A 37 -2.16 -3.50 22.94
C ASN A 37 -1.75 -3.27 21.49
N SER A 38 -2.71 -3.32 20.56
CA SER A 38 -2.48 -3.03 19.16
C SER A 38 -2.49 -1.51 18.94
N ARG A 39 -1.37 -0.95 18.49
CA ARG A 39 -1.25 0.47 18.20
C ARG A 39 -1.85 0.87 16.86
N TRP A 40 -1.84 -0.04 15.91
CA TRP A 40 -2.38 0.22 14.57
C TRP A 40 -3.69 -0.52 14.38
N ALA A 41 -4.76 0.21 14.07
CA ALA A 41 -6.05 -0.38 13.73
C ALA A 41 -5.95 -1.24 12.45
N ASN A 42 -5.23 -0.73 11.46
CA ASN A 42 -4.97 -1.43 10.21
C ASN A 42 -3.49 -1.82 10.09
N SER A 43 -3.21 -2.88 9.34
CA SER A 43 -1.82 -3.23 9.03
C SER A 43 -1.20 -2.19 8.09
N ARG A 44 0.11 -1.98 8.21
CA ARG A 44 0.90 -1.17 7.29
C ARG A 44 1.80 -2.07 6.47
N ARG A 45 1.91 -1.79 5.20
CA ARG A 45 2.71 -2.60 4.28
C ARG A 45 4.04 -1.94 4.00
N SER A 46 5.09 -2.75 3.99
CA SER A 46 6.45 -2.33 3.64
C SER A 46 7.00 -3.25 2.56
N TYR A 47 7.63 -2.67 1.56
CA TYR A 47 8.20 -3.40 0.44
C TYR A 47 9.63 -2.98 0.18
N ASN A 48 10.49 -3.95 -0.13
CA ASN A 48 11.81 -3.71 -0.65
C ASN A 48 11.76 -3.88 -2.17
N ALA A 49 11.82 -2.75 -2.89
CA ALA A 49 11.75 -2.71 -4.34
C ALA A 49 13.09 -3.04 -5.01
N GLY A 50 14.17 -3.14 -4.27
CA GLY A 50 15.50 -3.45 -4.81
C GLY A 50 15.56 -4.78 -5.55
N TYR A 51 14.77 -5.75 -5.14
CA TYR A 51 14.64 -7.06 -5.82
C TYR A 51 13.97 -6.97 -7.19
N GLY A 52 13.22 -5.92 -7.48
CA GLY A 52 12.58 -5.69 -8.77
C GLY A 52 13.46 -4.99 -9.79
N VAL A 53 14.60 -4.46 -9.37
CA VAL A 53 15.57 -3.79 -10.26
C VAL A 53 16.42 -4.86 -10.93
N LYS A 54 16.25 -5.03 -12.25
CA LYS A 54 16.92 -6.06 -13.05
C LYS A 54 17.90 -5.49 -14.06
N SER A 55 17.79 -4.20 -14.37
CA SER A 55 18.63 -3.54 -15.37
C SER A 55 19.07 -2.17 -14.89
N ARG A 56 20.06 -1.59 -15.57
CA ARG A 56 20.49 -0.22 -15.33
C ARG A 56 19.39 0.80 -15.65
N ALA A 57 18.56 0.50 -16.65
CA ALA A 57 17.41 1.33 -17.01
C ALA A 57 16.38 1.36 -15.88
N ASP A 58 16.11 0.23 -15.24
CA ASP A 58 15.22 0.17 -14.07
C ASP A 58 15.76 1.02 -12.92
N MET A 59 17.05 0.93 -12.65
CA MET A 59 17.70 1.74 -11.61
C MET A 59 17.58 3.24 -11.90
N GLN A 60 17.81 3.65 -13.15
CA GLN A 60 17.66 5.03 -13.55
C GLN A 60 16.22 5.52 -13.42
N ALA A 61 15.24 4.68 -13.79
CA ALA A 61 13.82 5.02 -13.62
C ALA A 61 13.45 5.20 -12.15
N VAL A 62 13.95 4.35 -11.26
CA VAL A 62 13.72 4.47 -9.81
C VAL A 62 14.37 5.73 -9.24
N LEU A 63 15.60 6.05 -9.65
CA LEU A 63 16.29 7.26 -9.20
C LEU A 63 15.57 8.52 -9.66
N ALA A 64 15.16 8.58 -10.92
CA ALA A 64 14.39 9.71 -11.45
C ALA A 64 13.07 9.88 -10.71
N PHE A 65 12.37 8.78 -10.46
CA PHE A 65 11.13 8.79 -9.69
C PHE A 65 11.34 9.30 -8.26
N PHE A 66 12.42 8.88 -7.60
CA PHE A 66 12.78 9.32 -6.25
C PHE A 66 13.05 10.83 -6.19
N GLU A 67 13.82 11.37 -7.15
CA GLU A 67 14.11 12.79 -7.22
C GLU A 67 12.85 13.63 -7.47
N GLU A 68 12.00 13.22 -8.40
CA GLU A 68 10.72 13.88 -8.67
C GLU A 68 9.77 13.91 -7.46
N ARG A 69 9.82 12.89 -6.60
CA ARG A 69 9.03 12.81 -5.35
C ARG A 69 9.72 13.47 -4.16
N ARG A 70 10.94 14.01 -4.35
CA ARG A 70 11.78 14.55 -3.27
C ARG A 70 11.96 13.54 -2.13
N GLY A 71 12.33 12.32 -2.50
CA GLY A 71 12.46 11.22 -1.56
C GLY A 71 11.14 10.86 -0.90
N ARG A 72 11.03 11.09 0.40
CA ARG A 72 9.85 10.75 1.22
C ARG A 72 8.83 11.89 1.34
N PHE A 73 9.02 12.99 0.62
CA PHE A 73 8.20 14.19 0.82
C PHE A 73 6.81 14.09 0.17
N HIS A 74 6.73 13.59 -1.06
CA HIS A 74 5.46 13.41 -1.77
C HIS A 74 5.04 11.95 -1.80
N SER A 75 3.74 11.70 -1.65
CA SER A 75 3.16 10.38 -1.81
C SER A 75 2.86 10.06 -3.28
N PHE A 76 2.73 8.79 -3.59
CA PHE A 76 2.54 8.29 -4.95
C PHE A 76 1.68 7.02 -4.95
N LEU A 77 1.31 6.53 -6.14
CA LEU A 77 0.56 5.29 -6.29
C LEU A 77 1.51 4.08 -6.31
N TRP A 78 1.18 3.09 -5.50
CA TRP A 78 1.84 1.79 -5.47
C TRP A 78 0.88 0.69 -5.88
N ARG A 79 1.31 -0.24 -6.73
CA ARG A 79 0.56 -1.44 -7.03
C ARG A 79 1.11 -2.60 -6.22
N ASP A 80 0.29 -3.10 -5.31
CA ASP A 80 0.60 -4.32 -4.57
C ASP A 80 0.25 -5.55 -5.43
N GLY A 81 1.24 -6.37 -5.76
CA GLY A 81 1.03 -7.58 -6.56
C GLY A 81 0.23 -8.67 -5.85
N LEU A 82 0.16 -8.60 -4.50
CA LEU A 82 -0.57 -9.58 -3.69
C LEU A 82 -1.99 -9.11 -3.33
N ASP A 83 -2.24 -7.81 -3.41
CA ASP A 83 -3.49 -7.22 -2.92
C ASP A 83 -3.95 -6.07 -3.82
N TYR A 84 -4.19 -6.37 -5.08
CA TYR A 84 -4.64 -5.39 -6.09
C TYR A 84 -6.13 -5.51 -6.43
N SER A 85 -6.82 -6.52 -5.90
CA SER A 85 -8.22 -6.81 -6.19
C SER A 85 -9.13 -6.32 -5.07
N SER A 86 -10.34 -5.90 -5.42
CA SER A 86 -11.37 -5.43 -4.49
C SER A 86 -11.90 -6.53 -3.55
N ASN A 87 -11.87 -7.78 -3.95
CA ASN A 87 -12.41 -8.92 -3.21
C ASN A 87 -11.35 -9.97 -2.82
N GLY A 88 -10.06 -9.70 -3.05
CA GLY A 88 -8.98 -10.66 -2.77
C GLY A 88 -8.88 -11.82 -3.77
N THR A 89 -9.71 -11.85 -4.81
CA THR A 89 -9.66 -12.81 -5.91
C THR A 89 -9.19 -12.15 -7.20
N PRO A 90 -8.68 -12.92 -8.19
CA PRO A 90 -8.27 -12.34 -9.47
C PRO A 90 -9.41 -11.74 -10.30
N ALA A 91 -10.66 -12.15 -10.03
CA ALA A 91 -11.83 -11.72 -10.78
C ALA A 91 -12.71 -10.79 -9.91
N PRO A 92 -12.62 -9.46 -10.08
CA PRO A 92 -13.51 -8.53 -9.38
C PRO A 92 -14.95 -8.67 -9.86
N THR A 93 -15.89 -8.41 -8.96
CA THR A 93 -17.32 -8.44 -9.25
C THR A 93 -17.96 -7.07 -9.01
N PRO A 94 -19.08 -6.74 -9.64
CA PRO A 94 -19.78 -5.48 -9.41
C PRO A 94 -20.30 -5.27 -7.99
N LEU A 95 -20.34 -6.34 -7.16
CA LEU A 95 -20.86 -6.31 -5.81
C LEU A 95 -19.77 -6.24 -4.73
N ASP A 96 -18.50 -6.15 -5.12
CA ASP A 96 -17.38 -6.18 -4.17
C ASP A 96 -17.38 -4.99 -3.21
N GLN A 97 -17.78 -3.81 -3.69
CA GLN A 97 -17.84 -2.58 -2.88
C GLN A 97 -19.05 -1.72 -3.24
N PRO A 98 -19.84 -1.29 -2.26
CA PRO A 98 -20.86 -0.26 -2.49
C PRO A 98 -20.16 1.10 -2.64
N LEU A 99 -20.38 1.77 -3.75
CA LEU A 99 -19.82 3.09 -4.04
C LEU A 99 -20.74 4.23 -3.60
N GLY A 100 -21.96 3.94 -3.18
CA GLY A 100 -22.98 4.93 -2.85
C GLY A 100 -24.11 5.00 -3.88
N THR A 101 -24.98 5.97 -3.71
CA THR A 101 -26.13 6.19 -4.60
C THR A 101 -25.79 7.31 -5.57
N GLY A 102 -26.08 7.09 -6.86
CA GLY A 102 -25.92 8.12 -7.87
C GLY A 102 -26.90 9.29 -7.68
N ASP A 103 -26.41 10.50 -7.76
CA ASP A 103 -27.19 11.76 -7.67
C ASP A 103 -27.27 12.51 -9.02
N GLY A 104 -26.68 11.94 -10.07
CA GLY A 104 -26.61 12.52 -11.40
C GLY A 104 -25.53 13.61 -11.58
N ALA A 105 -24.81 13.96 -10.52
CA ALA A 105 -23.79 15.01 -10.52
C ALA A 105 -22.40 14.51 -10.05
N THR A 106 -22.36 13.63 -9.06
CA THR A 106 -21.10 13.12 -8.49
C THR A 106 -20.41 12.18 -9.46
N THR A 107 -19.16 12.49 -9.78
CA THR A 107 -18.33 11.71 -10.72
C THR A 107 -17.17 10.98 -10.04
N VAL A 108 -16.88 11.29 -8.77
CA VAL A 108 -15.77 10.72 -8.02
C VAL A 108 -16.30 9.96 -6.80
N PHE A 109 -15.95 8.68 -6.71
CA PHE A 109 -16.35 7.82 -5.60
C PHE A 109 -15.11 7.24 -4.92
N GLN A 110 -15.09 7.30 -3.59
CA GLN A 110 -13.98 6.80 -2.79
C GLN A 110 -14.12 5.29 -2.57
N LEU A 111 -13.09 4.55 -2.96
CA LEU A 111 -12.93 3.15 -2.59
C LEU A 111 -12.29 3.05 -1.20
N ALA A 112 -12.74 2.08 -0.41
CA ALA A 112 -12.18 1.81 0.92
C ALA A 112 -11.93 0.32 1.09
N LYS A 113 -10.83 -0.01 1.77
CA LYS A 113 -10.48 -1.38 2.15
C LYS A 113 -9.91 -1.38 3.56
N GLN A 114 -10.35 -2.34 4.38
CA GLN A 114 -9.83 -2.56 5.72
C GLN A 114 -8.82 -3.72 5.71
N TYR A 115 -7.79 -3.62 6.57
CA TYR A 115 -6.70 -4.59 6.65
C TYR A 115 -6.53 -5.16 8.06
#